data_0d56881c5b8007330c1d7ee80f947d25
#
_entry.id   0d56881c5b8007330c1d7ee80f947d25
#
_cell.length_a   1.000
_cell.length_b   1.000
_cell.length_c   1.000
_cell.angle_alpha   90.00
_cell.angle_beta   90.00
_cell.angle_gamma   90.00
#
_symmetry.space_group_name_H-M   'P 1'
#
loop_
_entity.id
_entity.type
_entity.pdbx_description
1 polymer ?
#
loop_
_entity_poly.entity_id
_entity_poly.type
_entity_poly.pdbx_seq_one_letter_code
_entity_poly.pdbx_strand_id
1 'polypeptide(L)'
;MKNPFQAFLEQRLTRPLPGKEAQQKMMPEPVDPSHALPEESIDSSGHPSGVLVPIYPDANRDLNVILTLRTDSIRHAGQISFPGGRSEKDEPIVKTALRETHEEVGIDSNEIDVVGSLTPFYLYKTNNQITPVIGFLEKKPIMQRNPNEVEEIITVKLDALISDELIEKERWDLAHNNFYVPYWSFHRVPLWGATAMMMSELLVLYREFLEE
;
A
#
# COMPACT_ATOMS: atom_id res chain seq x y z
N MET A 1 -5.80 18.61 -17.57
CA MET A 1 -4.31 18.63 -17.45
C MET A 1 -3.95 17.56 -16.44
N LYS A 2 -2.92 16.74 -16.72
CA LYS A 2 -2.43 15.75 -15.74
C LYS A 2 -2.04 16.41 -14.43
N ASN A 3 -2.22 15.70 -13.34
CA ASN A 3 -1.73 16.12 -12.02
C ASN A 3 -0.17 16.21 -12.07
N PRO A 4 0.47 17.24 -11.50
CA PRO A 4 1.93 17.37 -11.51
C PRO A 4 2.66 16.17 -10.91
N PHE A 5 2.18 15.63 -9.81
CA PHE A 5 2.78 14.44 -9.19
C PHE A 5 2.64 13.19 -10.07
N GLN A 6 1.51 13.04 -10.77
CA GLN A 6 1.33 11.97 -11.77
C GLN A 6 2.37 12.08 -12.88
N ALA A 7 2.56 13.29 -13.43
CA ALA A 7 3.56 13.52 -14.49
C ALA A 7 5.00 13.26 -14.00
N PHE A 8 5.31 13.65 -12.77
CA PHE A 8 6.57 13.32 -12.12
C PHE A 8 6.76 11.80 -12.01
N LEU A 9 5.78 11.06 -11.49
CA LEU A 9 5.87 9.61 -11.32
C LEU A 9 6.07 8.87 -12.65
N GLU A 10 5.42 9.28 -13.73
CA GLU A 10 5.60 8.67 -15.06
C GLU A 10 7.07 8.69 -15.52
N GLN A 11 7.81 9.74 -15.17
CA GLN A 11 9.24 9.84 -15.45
C GLN A 11 10.10 9.16 -14.39
N ARG A 12 9.76 9.35 -13.12
CA ARG A 12 10.55 8.86 -11.99
C ARG A 12 10.57 7.33 -11.89
N LEU A 13 9.44 6.68 -12.19
CA LEU A 13 9.32 5.21 -12.15
C LEU A 13 10.14 4.49 -13.25
N THR A 14 10.69 5.21 -14.23
CA THR A 14 11.64 4.65 -15.22
C THR A 14 13.07 4.52 -14.69
N ARG A 15 13.35 5.05 -13.49
CA ARG A 15 14.67 5.02 -12.83
C ARG A 15 14.62 4.01 -11.66
N PRO A 16 15.76 3.65 -11.06
CA PRO A 16 15.79 2.81 -9.87
C PRO A 16 14.87 3.37 -8.78
N LEU A 17 14.02 2.50 -8.24
CA LEU A 17 13.06 2.85 -7.19
C LEU A 17 13.74 2.92 -5.82
N PRO A 18 13.15 3.65 -4.84
CA PRO A 18 13.63 3.63 -3.45
C PRO A 18 13.64 2.22 -2.84
N GLY A 19 12.69 1.39 -3.23
CA GLY A 19 12.67 -0.05 -3.00
C GLY A 19 12.81 -0.47 -1.55
N LYS A 20 13.61 -1.52 -1.36
CA LYS A 20 13.80 -2.17 -0.06
C LYS A 20 14.22 -1.19 1.04
N GLU A 21 15.05 -0.21 0.74
CA GLU A 21 15.51 0.78 1.70
C GLU A 21 14.35 1.61 2.28
N ALA A 22 13.45 2.08 1.42
CA ALA A 22 12.25 2.80 1.84
C ALA A 22 11.28 1.89 2.61
N GLN A 23 11.09 0.65 2.14
CA GLN A 23 10.18 -0.32 2.74
C GLN A 23 10.64 -0.76 4.14
N GLN A 24 11.95 -0.92 4.35
CA GLN A 24 12.54 -1.36 5.63
C GLN A 24 12.24 -0.40 6.78
N LYS A 25 12.01 0.88 6.54
CA LYS A 25 11.62 1.85 7.58
C LYS A 25 10.37 1.42 8.34
N MET A 26 9.46 0.71 7.68
CA MET A 26 8.17 0.25 8.24
C MET A 26 8.13 -1.27 8.48
N MET A 27 9.28 -1.94 8.39
CA MET A 27 9.38 -3.38 8.67
C MET A 27 9.42 -3.63 10.18
N PRO A 28 8.63 -4.57 10.71
CA PRO A 28 8.75 -5.00 12.10
C PRO A 28 10.13 -5.59 12.39
N GLU A 29 10.76 -5.13 13.47
CA GLU A 29 12.06 -5.62 13.94
C GLU A 29 11.88 -6.60 15.10
N PRO A 30 12.44 -7.82 15.06
CA PRO A 30 12.33 -8.76 16.17
C PRO A 30 13.07 -8.24 17.40
N VAL A 31 12.47 -8.38 18.58
CA VAL A 31 13.13 -8.06 19.86
C VAL A 31 14.26 -9.05 20.14
N ASP A 32 14.08 -10.33 19.79
CA ASP A 32 15.10 -11.35 19.82
C ASP A 32 15.61 -11.59 18.37
N PRO A 33 16.89 -11.33 18.07
CA PRO A 33 17.45 -11.51 16.74
C PRO A 33 17.31 -12.93 16.17
N SER A 34 17.13 -13.96 17.03
CA SER A 34 16.90 -15.33 16.57
C SER A 34 15.55 -15.50 15.86
N HIS A 35 14.63 -14.57 16.03
CA HIS A 35 13.32 -14.51 15.36
C HIS A 35 13.32 -13.57 14.15
N ALA A 36 14.49 -13.23 13.62
CA ALA A 36 14.59 -12.43 12.40
C ALA A 36 13.74 -13.07 11.29
N LEU A 37 12.98 -12.22 10.60
CA LEU A 37 12.24 -12.67 9.43
C LEU A 37 13.24 -13.13 8.37
N PRO A 38 12.94 -14.21 7.62
CA PRO A 38 13.82 -14.66 6.53
C PRO A 38 14.09 -13.51 5.57
N GLU A 39 15.32 -13.42 5.08
CA GLU A 39 15.67 -12.45 4.06
C GLU A 39 14.80 -12.73 2.82
N GLU A 40 13.97 -11.74 2.45
CA GLU A 40 13.01 -11.88 1.37
C GLU A 40 13.75 -12.00 0.03
N SER A 41 13.77 -13.20 -0.53
CA SER A 41 14.25 -13.40 -1.89
C SER A 41 13.13 -13.06 -2.88
N ILE A 42 13.40 -12.18 -3.83
CA ILE A 42 12.51 -11.85 -4.95
C ILE A 42 12.17 -13.09 -5.81
N ASP A 43 13.00 -14.12 -5.74
CA ASP A 43 12.86 -15.38 -6.46
C ASP A 43 11.90 -16.41 -5.84
N SER A 44 11.17 -16.03 -4.81
CA SER A 44 10.21 -16.94 -4.19
C SER A 44 8.99 -17.14 -5.09
N SER A 45 8.62 -18.40 -5.30
CA SER A 45 7.44 -18.84 -6.08
C SER A 45 6.11 -18.56 -5.36
N GLY A 46 5.97 -17.37 -4.76
CA GLY A 46 4.76 -16.94 -4.06
C GLY A 46 3.59 -16.72 -5.02
N HIS A 47 2.38 -16.75 -4.48
CA HIS A 47 1.18 -16.41 -5.26
C HIS A 47 1.23 -14.96 -5.71
N PRO A 48 1.18 -14.67 -7.03
CA PRO A 48 1.12 -13.30 -7.51
C PRO A 48 -0.08 -12.57 -6.93
N SER A 49 0.13 -11.34 -6.46
CA SER A 49 -0.91 -10.49 -5.89
C SER A 49 -0.70 -9.05 -6.35
N GLY A 50 -1.78 -8.43 -6.83
CA GLY A 50 -1.79 -7.03 -7.26
C GLY A 50 -2.59 -6.19 -6.27
N VAL A 51 -2.00 -5.11 -5.78
CA VAL A 51 -2.72 -4.10 -4.98
C VAL A 51 -2.66 -2.77 -5.70
N LEU A 52 -3.75 -2.01 -5.65
CA LEU A 52 -3.77 -0.67 -6.21
C LEU A 52 -3.40 0.34 -5.12
N VAL A 53 -2.58 1.31 -5.46
CA VAL A 53 -2.30 2.52 -4.70
C VAL A 53 -3.07 3.66 -5.37
N PRO A 54 -4.37 3.86 -5.03
CA PRO A 54 -5.21 4.81 -5.72
C PRO A 54 -5.01 6.21 -5.14
N ILE A 55 -4.60 7.15 -6.00
CA ILE A 55 -4.30 8.54 -5.63
C ILE A 55 -5.28 9.47 -6.33
N TYR A 56 -5.85 10.43 -5.60
CA TYR A 56 -6.71 11.46 -6.16
C TYR A 56 -6.47 12.81 -5.50
N PRO A 57 -6.62 13.94 -6.24
CA PRO A 57 -6.63 15.28 -5.66
C PRO A 57 -7.99 15.59 -5.03
N ASP A 58 -8.02 16.21 -3.86
CA ASP A 58 -9.23 16.81 -3.31
C ASP A 58 -9.54 18.19 -3.92
N ALA A 59 -10.57 18.86 -3.40
CA ALA A 59 -10.97 20.20 -3.87
C ALA A 59 -9.87 21.27 -3.69
N ASN A 60 -8.97 21.06 -2.72
CA ASN A 60 -7.82 21.94 -2.47
C ASN A 60 -6.58 21.54 -3.29
N ARG A 61 -6.69 20.47 -4.08
CA ARG A 61 -5.60 19.79 -4.82
C ARG A 61 -4.62 19.03 -3.93
N ASP A 62 -4.95 18.79 -2.67
CA ASP A 62 -4.16 17.94 -1.80
C ASP A 62 -4.31 16.48 -2.25
N LEU A 63 -3.20 15.75 -2.33
CA LEU A 63 -3.20 14.37 -2.77
C LEU A 63 -3.62 13.43 -1.64
N ASN A 64 -4.60 12.61 -1.93
CA ASN A 64 -5.13 11.61 -1.02
C ASN A 64 -4.93 10.21 -1.58
N VAL A 65 -4.75 9.24 -0.71
CA VAL A 65 -4.79 7.82 -1.04
C VAL A 65 -6.03 7.17 -0.45
N ILE A 66 -6.50 6.12 -1.11
CA ILE A 66 -7.64 5.31 -0.67
C ILE A 66 -7.10 4.02 -0.07
N LEU A 67 -7.59 3.69 1.11
CA LEU A 67 -7.29 2.48 1.86
C LEU A 67 -8.60 1.80 2.26
N THR A 68 -8.53 0.54 2.63
CA THR A 68 -9.64 -0.25 3.17
C THR A 68 -9.30 -0.74 4.57
N LEU A 69 -10.28 -0.76 5.46
CA LEU A 69 -10.23 -1.55 6.67
C LEU A 69 -10.91 -2.89 6.38
N ARG A 70 -10.19 -3.97 6.55
CA ARG A 70 -10.67 -5.33 6.24
C ARG A 70 -11.63 -5.83 7.31
N THR A 71 -12.69 -6.54 6.90
CA THR A 71 -13.65 -7.15 7.83
C THR A 71 -13.02 -8.27 8.65
N ASP A 72 -13.63 -8.62 9.79
CA ASP A 72 -13.18 -9.71 10.67
C ASP A 72 -13.36 -11.11 10.05
N SER A 73 -14.09 -11.22 8.96
CA SER A 73 -14.43 -12.49 8.30
C SER A 73 -13.38 -13.00 7.32
N ILE A 74 -12.37 -12.20 7.01
CA ILE A 74 -11.35 -12.51 6.00
C ILE A 74 -9.92 -12.52 6.59
N ARG A 75 -8.96 -13.03 5.81
CA ARG A 75 -7.53 -12.99 6.22
C ARG A 75 -7.08 -11.56 6.47
N HIS A 76 -6.21 -11.38 7.47
CA HIS A 76 -5.76 -10.07 7.95
C HIS A 76 -6.91 -9.19 8.44
N ALA A 77 -7.86 -9.82 9.13
CA ALA A 77 -8.99 -9.17 9.76
C ALA A 77 -8.58 -7.91 10.54
N GLY A 78 -9.36 -6.84 10.39
CA GLY A 78 -9.15 -5.61 11.13
C GLY A 78 -7.86 -4.85 10.79
N GLN A 79 -7.20 -5.14 9.66
CA GLN A 79 -6.01 -4.39 9.22
C GLN A 79 -6.36 -3.39 8.12
N ILE A 80 -5.64 -2.27 8.11
CA ILE A 80 -5.70 -1.31 7.01
C ILE A 80 -4.84 -1.81 5.85
N SER A 81 -5.42 -1.82 4.63
CA SER A 81 -4.72 -2.24 3.42
C SER A 81 -5.02 -1.31 2.24
N PHE A 82 -4.16 -1.30 1.25
CA PHE A 82 -4.56 -0.89 -0.08
C PHE A 82 -5.55 -1.91 -0.65
N PRO A 83 -6.52 -1.50 -1.49
CA PRO A 83 -7.39 -2.43 -2.17
C PRO A 83 -6.59 -3.35 -3.09
N GLY A 84 -6.91 -4.66 -3.08
CA GLY A 84 -6.20 -5.62 -3.88
C GLY A 84 -6.23 -7.04 -3.33
N GLY A 85 -5.75 -7.97 -4.15
CA GLY A 85 -5.80 -9.39 -3.84
C GLY A 85 -4.91 -10.26 -4.72
N ARG A 86 -5.21 -11.54 -4.74
CA ARG A 86 -4.48 -12.54 -5.53
C ARG A 86 -4.89 -12.51 -6.98
N SER A 87 -3.91 -12.69 -7.87
CA SER A 87 -4.19 -12.89 -9.28
C SER A 87 -4.93 -14.21 -9.51
N GLU A 88 -5.91 -14.17 -10.38
CA GLU A 88 -6.50 -15.36 -10.95
C GLU A 88 -5.52 -16.00 -11.94
N LYS A 89 -5.87 -17.19 -12.42
CA LYS A 89 -5.00 -17.91 -13.36
C LYS A 89 -4.75 -17.05 -14.61
N ASP A 90 -3.47 -16.85 -14.94
CA ASP A 90 -2.99 -16.11 -16.11
C ASP A 90 -3.45 -14.62 -16.15
N GLU A 91 -3.90 -14.06 -15.01
CA GLU A 91 -4.30 -12.66 -14.91
C GLU A 91 -3.08 -11.74 -14.77
N PRO A 92 -2.94 -10.70 -15.62
CA PRO A 92 -1.90 -9.69 -15.44
C PRO A 92 -2.08 -8.93 -14.13
N ILE A 93 -0.99 -8.66 -13.40
CA ILE A 93 -1.01 -8.01 -12.08
C ILE A 93 -1.78 -6.68 -12.06
N VAL A 94 -1.62 -5.86 -13.10
CA VAL A 94 -2.37 -4.60 -13.22
C VAL A 94 -3.87 -4.85 -13.28
N LYS A 95 -4.31 -5.88 -14.01
CA LYS A 95 -5.73 -6.25 -14.08
C LYS A 95 -6.24 -6.76 -12.75
N THR A 96 -5.43 -7.56 -12.03
CA THR A 96 -5.74 -7.99 -10.66
C THR A 96 -6.00 -6.79 -9.76
N ALA A 97 -5.06 -5.83 -9.71
CA ALA A 97 -5.19 -4.64 -8.87
C ALA A 97 -6.45 -3.82 -9.18
N LEU A 98 -6.78 -3.65 -10.47
CA LEU A 98 -7.98 -2.92 -10.90
C LEU A 98 -9.28 -3.68 -10.59
N ARG A 99 -9.33 -5.00 -10.84
CA ARG A 99 -10.49 -5.85 -10.54
C ARG A 99 -10.80 -5.86 -9.07
N GLU A 100 -9.80 -6.16 -8.24
CA GLU A 100 -9.95 -6.20 -6.78
C GLU A 100 -10.41 -4.84 -6.23
N THR A 101 -9.85 -3.74 -6.76
CA THR A 101 -10.27 -2.38 -6.38
C THR A 101 -11.74 -2.14 -6.72
N HIS A 102 -12.20 -2.60 -7.89
CA HIS A 102 -13.61 -2.49 -8.26
C HIS A 102 -14.48 -3.35 -7.32
N GLU A 103 -14.08 -4.59 -7.03
CA GLU A 103 -14.80 -5.51 -6.16
C GLU A 103 -14.89 -5.03 -4.71
N GLU A 104 -13.80 -4.49 -4.14
CA GLU A 104 -13.73 -4.05 -2.75
C GLU A 104 -14.36 -2.66 -2.52
N VAL A 105 -14.13 -1.69 -3.41
CA VAL A 105 -14.51 -0.27 -3.19
C VAL A 105 -15.34 0.36 -4.31
N GLY A 106 -15.68 -0.40 -5.37
CA GLY A 106 -16.61 0.01 -6.41
C GLY A 106 -16.07 1.06 -7.40
N ILE A 107 -14.77 1.31 -7.43
CA ILE A 107 -14.16 2.26 -8.38
C ILE A 107 -14.07 1.60 -9.75
N ASP A 108 -14.60 2.27 -10.80
CA ASP A 108 -14.50 1.78 -12.17
C ASP A 108 -13.04 1.88 -12.66
N SER A 109 -12.53 0.77 -13.22
CA SER A 109 -11.18 0.72 -13.78
C SER A 109 -10.93 1.76 -14.89
N ASN A 110 -11.98 2.20 -15.60
CA ASN A 110 -11.87 3.25 -16.61
C ASN A 110 -11.64 4.65 -16.02
N GLU A 111 -11.88 4.84 -14.71
CA GLU A 111 -11.59 6.10 -14.01
C GLU A 111 -10.13 6.17 -13.52
N ILE A 112 -9.39 5.05 -13.62
CA ILE A 112 -8.05 4.90 -13.07
C ILE A 112 -7.00 4.97 -14.18
N ASP A 113 -6.17 5.99 -14.14
CA ASP A 113 -4.99 6.12 -15.01
C ASP A 113 -3.79 5.43 -14.33
N VAL A 114 -3.41 4.25 -14.84
CA VAL A 114 -2.29 3.48 -14.29
C VAL A 114 -0.96 4.10 -14.70
N VAL A 115 -0.15 4.50 -13.72
CA VAL A 115 1.12 5.21 -13.93
C VAL A 115 2.31 4.26 -13.94
N GLY A 116 2.27 3.20 -13.15
CA GLY A 116 3.35 2.24 -13.00
C GLY A 116 3.21 1.43 -11.71
N SER A 117 4.32 0.90 -11.22
CA SER A 117 4.34 0.10 -9.99
C SER A 117 5.49 0.51 -9.09
N LEU A 118 5.28 0.39 -7.78
CA LEU A 118 6.35 0.41 -6.78
C LEU A 118 7.09 -0.92 -6.79
N THR A 119 8.13 -1.02 -5.96
CA THR A 119 8.95 -2.22 -5.84
C THR A 119 8.13 -3.40 -5.30
N PRO A 120 8.04 -4.50 -6.07
CA PRO A 120 7.42 -5.72 -5.57
C PRO A 120 8.18 -6.29 -4.37
N PHE A 121 7.46 -6.97 -3.48
CA PHE A 121 8.05 -7.67 -2.35
C PHE A 121 7.29 -8.96 -2.03
N TYR A 122 7.96 -9.86 -1.31
CA TYR A 122 7.40 -11.15 -0.93
C TYR A 122 7.00 -11.17 0.54
N LEU A 123 5.78 -11.61 0.82
CA LEU A 123 5.29 -11.84 2.17
C LEU A 123 5.37 -13.33 2.51
N TYR A 124 6.41 -13.71 3.24
CA TYR A 124 6.67 -15.08 3.65
C TYR A 124 5.48 -15.74 4.37
N LYS A 125 4.89 -15.04 5.36
CA LYS A 125 3.78 -15.58 6.17
C LYS A 125 2.55 -15.99 5.36
N THR A 126 2.31 -15.35 4.23
CA THR A 126 1.12 -15.59 3.38
C THR A 126 1.46 -16.24 2.06
N ASN A 127 2.76 -16.40 1.77
CA ASN A 127 3.26 -16.87 0.49
C ASN A 127 2.73 -16.05 -0.70
N ASN A 128 2.71 -14.72 -0.56
CA ASN A 128 2.27 -13.80 -1.60
C ASN A 128 3.43 -12.95 -2.12
N GLN A 129 3.54 -12.83 -3.44
CA GLN A 129 4.38 -11.84 -4.10
C GLN A 129 3.50 -10.65 -4.45
N ILE A 130 3.66 -9.54 -3.73
CA ILE A 130 2.81 -8.36 -3.87
C ILE A 130 3.48 -7.36 -4.81
N THR A 131 2.72 -6.90 -5.81
CA THR A 131 3.11 -5.78 -6.68
C THR A 131 2.17 -4.63 -6.45
N PRO A 132 2.65 -3.50 -5.88
CA PRO A 132 1.84 -2.30 -5.74
C PRO A 132 1.77 -1.54 -7.06
N VAL A 133 0.57 -1.36 -7.59
CA VAL A 133 0.28 -0.63 -8.83
C VAL A 133 -0.20 0.77 -8.47
N ILE A 134 0.41 1.81 -9.03
CA ILE A 134 0.00 3.20 -8.78
C ILE A 134 -1.07 3.58 -9.81
N GLY A 135 -2.22 4.01 -9.32
CA GLY A 135 -3.32 4.52 -10.13
C GLY A 135 -3.75 5.92 -9.72
N PHE A 136 -3.91 6.81 -10.69
CA PHE A 136 -4.42 8.15 -10.48
C PHE A 136 -5.88 8.25 -10.91
N LEU A 137 -6.66 9.03 -10.14
CA LEU A 137 -8.01 9.45 -10.49
C LEU A 137 -8.03 10.98 -10.62
N GLU A 138 -8.81 11.51 -11.56
CA GLU A 138 -8.91 12.96 -11.78
C GLU A 138 -9.49 13.73 -10.60
N LYS A 139 -10.33 13.07 -9.80
CA LYS A 139 -11.03 13.60 -8.64
C LYS A 139 -11.38 12.48 -7.67
N LYS A 140 -11.90 12.85 -6.50
CA LYS A 140 -12.46 11.87 -5.55
C LYS A 140 -13.51 11.00 -6.25
N PRO A 141 -13.32 9.67 -6.35
CA PRO A 141 -14.28 8.78 -6.98
C PRO A 141 -15.54 8.59 -6.12
N ILE A 142 -16.61 8.14 -6.75
CA ILE A 142 -17.75 7.58 -6.04
C ILE A 142 -17.35 6.17 -5.61
N MET A 143 -17.44 5.89 -4.32
CA MET A 143 -17.02 4.62 -3.76
C MET A 143 -18.20 3.90 -3.11
N GLN A 144 -18.27 2.58 -3.31
CA GLN A 144 -19.23 1.70 -2.68
C GLN A 144 -18.49 0.48 -2.14
N ARG A 145 -18.35 0.40 -0.80
CA ARG A 145 -17.68 -0.74 -0.18
C ARG A 145 -18.42 -2.05 -0.38
N ASN A 146 -17.70 -3.13 -0.58
CA ASN A 146 -18.21 -4.49 -0.44
C ASN A 146 -18.23 -4.87 1.05
N PRO A 147 -19.41 -4.98 1.69
CA PRO A 147 -19.49 -5.22 3.13
C PRO A 147 -19.01 -6.61 3.56
N ASN A 148 -18.80 -7.53 2.63
CA ASN A 148 -18.24 -8.85 2.94
C ASN A 148 -16.74 -8.81 3.15
N GLU A 149 -16.05 -7.81 2.59
CA GLU A 149 -14.57 -7.72 2.60
C GLU A 149 -14.06 -6.44 3.25
N VAL A 150 -14.81 -5.35 3.11
CA VAL A 150 -14.43 -4.02 3.56
C VAL A 150 -15.37 -3.52 4.65
N GLU A 151 -14.83 -3.31 5.85
CA GLU A 151 -15.55 -2.68 6.96
C GLU A 151 -15.69 -1.16 6.74
N GLU A 152 -14.60 -0.53 6.29
CA GLU A 152 -14.54 0.93 6.10
C GLU A 152 -13.64 1.28 4.92
N ILE A 153 -14.02 2.29 4.14
CA ILE A 153 -13.14 2.94 3.16
C ILE A 153 -12.51 4.16 3.83
N ILE A 154 -11.18 4.18 3.89
CA ILE A 154 -10.41 5.22 4.55
C ILE A 154 -9.72 6.06 3.48
N THR A 155 -9.70 7.37 3.67
CA THR A 155 -8.91 8.28 2.84
C THR A 155 -7.95 9.07 3.72
N VAL A 156 -6.70 9.19 3.30
CA VAL A 156 -5.68 9.95 4.03
C VAL A 156 -4.85 10.80 3.07
N LYS A 157 -4.54 12.03 3.47
CA LYS A 157 -3.66 12.91 2.71
C LYS A 157 -2.22 12.43 2.79
N LEU A 158 -1.49 12.49 1.67
CA LEU A 158 -0.06 12.16 1.68
C LEU A 158 0.71 13.09 2.63
N ASP A 159 0.36 14.38 2.67
CA ASP A 159 0.97 15.35 3.58
C ASP A 159 0.78 15.00 5.06
N ALA A 160 -0.30 14.30 5.41
CA ALA A 160 -0.54 13.87 6.79
C ALA A 160 0.40 12.72 7.23
N LEU A 161 1.09 12.08 6.30
CA LEU A 161 1.99 10.94 6.58
C LEU A 161 3.45 11.22 6.21
N ILE A 162 3.74 12.40 5.63
CA ILE A 162 5.05 12.67 5.04
C ILE A 162 6.17 12.83 6.08
N SER A 163 5.86 13.27 7.30
CA SER A 163 6.87 13.43 8.36
C SER A 163 7.20 12.09 9.02
N ASP A 164 8.48 11.74 9.06
CA ASP A 164 8.95 10.55 9.78
C ASP A 164 8.72 10.66 11.31
N GLU A 165 8.50 11.89 11.84
CA GLU A 165 8.14 12.13 13.25
C GLU A 165 6.75 11.58 13.61
N LEU A 166 5.90 11.31 12.62
CA LEU A 166 4.58 10.71 12.80
C LEU A 166 4.61 9.19 12.87
N ILE A 167 5.80 8.59 12.70
CA ILE A 167 5.98 7.15 12.83
C ILE A 167 6.17 6.82 14.31
N GLU A 168 5.19 6.13 14.88
CA GLU A 168 5.26 5.54 16.21
C GLU A 168 5.91 4.16 16.13
N LYS A 169 6.49 3.68 17.22
CA LYS A 169 7.11 2.35 17.31
C LYS A 169 6.83 1.74 18.66
N GLU A 170 6.15 0.59 18.65
CA GLU A 170 5.76 -0.12 19.87
C GLU A 170 6.14 -1.60 19.82
N ARG A 171 6.19 -2.21 20.99
CA ARG A 171 6.41 -3.65 21.12
C ARG A 171 5.08 -4.40 21.05
N TRP A 172 4.93 -5.24 20.02
CA TRP A 172 3.75 -6.08 19.80
C TRP A 172 4.11 -7.57 19.83
N ASP A 173 3.18 -8.40 20.28
CA ASP A 173 3.25 -9.85 20.09
C ASP A 173 2.67 -10.19 18.70
N LEU A 174 3.52 -10.66 17.81
CA LEU A 174 3.13 -11.13 16.49
C LEU A 174 3.38 -12.64 16.38
N ALA A 175 2.32 -13.44 16.48
CA ALA A 175 2.38 -14.90 16.43
C ALA A 175 3.34 -15.51 17.49
N HIS A 176 3.17 -15.09 18.73
CA HIS A 176 3.95 -15.52 19.92
C HIS A 176 5.40 -15.04 19.96
N ASN A 177 5.78 -14.13 19.10
CA ASN A 177 7.08 -13.48 19.12
C ASN A 177 6.93 -11.96 19.26
N ASN A 178 7.86 -11.34 19.97
CA ASN A 178 7.83 -9.90 20.20
C ASN A 178 8.62 -9.17 19.10
N PHE A 179 7.98 -8.14 18.56
CA PHE A 179 8.56 -7.25 17.57
C PHE A 179 8.40 -5.80 17.98
N TYR A 180 9.35 -4.95 17.63
CA TYR A 180 9.14 -3.51 17.54
C TYR A 180 8.49 -3.21 16.20
N VAL A 181 7.25 -2.73 16.22
CA VAL A 181 6.44 -2.49 15.02
C VAL A 181 6.33 -0.99 14.80
N PRO A 182 6.87 -0.46 13.69
CA PRO A 182 6.62 0.92 13.29
C PRO A 182 5.23 1.02 12.64
N TYR A 183 4.52 2.13 12.92
CA TYR A 183 3.16 2.37 12.41
C TYR A 183 2.81 3.86 12.40
N TRP A 184 1.76 4.21 11.64
CA TRP A 184 1.08 5.51 11.74
C TRP A 184 -0.26 5.36 12.47
N SER A 185 -0.56 6.29 13.39
CA SER A 185 -1.76 6.28 14.26
C SER A 185 -2.85 7.28 13.81
N PHE A 186 -2.95 7.55 12.51
CA PHE A 186 -3.95 8.51 11.98
C PHE A 186 -5.40 8.01 12.03
N HIS A 187 -5.61 6.74 12.33
CA HIS A 187 -6.92 6.09 12.42
C HIS A 187 -7.01 5.26 13.70
N ARG A 188 -8.23 4.85 14.14
CA ARG A 188 -8.43 3.97 15.30
C ARG A 188 -7.69 2.62 15.20
N VAL A 189 -7.41 2.21 13.97
CA VAL A 189 -6.55 1.05 13.67
C VAL A 189 -5.24 1.57 13.11
N PRO A 190 -4.09 1.12 13.60
CA PRO A 190 -2.79 1.56 13.11
C PRO A 190 -2.53 1.09 11.66
N LEU A 191 -1.87 1.94 10.87
CA LEU A 191 -1.33 1.55 9.56
C LEU A 191 0.07 0.99 9.75
N TRP A 192 0.26 -0.30 9.52
CA TRP A 192 1.52 -1.02 9.73
C TRP A 192 1.77 -2.13 8.70
N GLY A 193 2.88 -2.84 8.81
CA GLY A 193 3.20 -4.02 8.00
C GLY A 193 3.31 -3.72 6.50
N ALA A 194 2.85 -4.65 5.67
CA ALA A 194 2.98 -4.57 4.21
C ALA A 194 2.44 -3.25 3.62
N THR A 195 1.30 -2.80 4.10
CA THR A 195 0.68 -1.55 3.61
C THR A 195 1.53 -0.33 3.99
N ALA A 196 2.07 -0.31 5.21
CA ALA A 196 2.97 0.74 5.64
C ALA A 196 4.30 0.73 4.87
N MET A 197 4.83 -0.44 4.53
CA MET A 197 6.03 -0.57 3.69
C MET A 197 5.81 0.03 2.29
N MET A 198 4.68 -0.27 1.64
CA MET A 198 4.31 0.32 0.35
C MET A 198 4.11 1.84 0.45
N MET A 199 3.41 2.28 1.50
CA MET A 199 3.20 3.70 1.77
C MET A 199 4.52 4.44 1.98
N SER A 200 5.47 3.86 2.72
CA SER A 200 6.80 4.46 2.94
C SER A 200 7.55 4.70 1.64
N GLU A 201 7.51 3.76 0.70
CA GLU A 201 8.14 3.93 -0.62
C GLU A 201 7.44 5.02 -1.45
N LEU A 202 6.11 5.07 -1.44
CA LEU A 202 5.35 6.15 -2.07
C LEU A 202 5.71 7.52 -1.51
N LEU A 203 5.85 7.63 -0.17
CA LEU A 203 6.18 8.89 0.50
C LEU A 203 7.61 9.35 0.21
N VAL A 204 8.55 8.45 -0.02
CA VAL A 204 9.89 8.83 -0.51
C VAL A 204 9.78 9.50 -1.88
N LEU A 205 9.03 8.90 -2.83
CA LEU A 205 8.80 9.50 -4.14
C LEU A 205 8.03 10.83 -4.06
N TYR A 206 7.11 10.95 -3.11
CA TYR A 206 6.37 12.18 -2.90
C TYR A 206 7.25 13.30 -2.32
N ARG A 207 8.18 12.99 -1.41
CA ARG A 207 9.21 13.96 -0.94
C ARG A 207 10.09 14.43 -2.09
N GLU A 208 10.60 13.52 -2.91
CA GLU A 208 11.41 13.89 -4.09
C GLU A 208 10.65 14.89 -5.00
N PHE A 209 9.35 14.66 -5.21
CA PHE A 209 8.50 15.58 -5.99
C PHE A 209 8.36 16.96 -5.36
N LEU A 210 8.25 17.06 -4.04
CA LEU A 210 8.11 18.34 -3.33
C LEU A 210 9.42 19.16 -3.30
N GLU A 211 10.56 18.52 -3.57
CA GLU A 211 11.89 19.13 -3.58
C GLU A 211 12.28 19.63 -4.99
N GLU A 212 11.53 19.26 -6.06
CA GLU A 212 11.72 19.76 -7.44
C GLU A 212 11.10 21.15 -7.63
#